data_b279996f70f28ce9fd050dc2dd0829d4
#
_entry.id   b279996f70f28ce9fd050dc2dd0829d4
#
_cell.length_a   1.000
_cell.length_b   1.000
_cell.length_c   1.000
_cell.angle_alpha   90.00
_cell.angle_beta   90.00
_cell.angle_gamma   90.00
#
_symmetry.space_group_name_H-M   'P 1'
#
loop_
_entity.id
_entity.type
_entity.pdbx_description
1 polymer ?
#
loop_
_entity_poly.entity_id
_entity_poly.type
_entity_poly.pdbx_seq_one_letter_code
_entity_poly.pdbx_strand_id
1 'polypeptide(L)'
;MDSRLFRTIIAALALACLGRIAIAAQGNPEAAKVKNPVTATPESVAAGKQIFTQKCATCHGSNGEGGPGNDLIPAAPSLVDEKWDHGSTDGEIFDVIKNGVPPDLNMIPWADTLKETDMWNVVNYLRSIEKKK
;
A
#
# COMPACT_ATOMS: atom_id res chain seq x y z
N MET A 1 -50.60 -3.34 -23.99
CA MET A 1 -49.55 -3.34 -22.95
C MET A 1 -49.52 -1.93 -22.34
N ASP A 2 -49.85 -1.83 -21.10
CA ASP A 2 -50.20 -0.55 -20.43
C ASP A 2 -48.90 0.31 -20.26
N SER A 3 -48.96 1.55 -20.75
CA SER A 3 -47.83 2.48 -20.74
C SER A 3 -47.33 2.80 -19.30
N ARG A 4 -48.17 2.54 -18.31
CA ARG A 4 -47.83 2.72 -16.89
C ARG A 4 -46.92 1.61 -16.35
N LEU A 5 -47.14 0.36 -16.83
CA LEU A 5 -46.27 -0.77 -16.45
C LEU A 5 -44.86 -0.64 -17.05
N PHE A 6 -44.77 -0.10 -18.26
CA PHE A 6 -43.47 0.09 -18.93
C PHE A 6 -42.61 1.17 -18.26
N ARG A 7 -43.27 2.22 -17.75
CA ARG A 7 -42.57 3.30 -17.00
C ARG A 7 -42.04 2.85 -15.63
N THR A 8 -42.77 1.96 -14.95
CA THR A 8 -42.31 1.43 -13.63
C THR A 8 -41.18 0.43 -13.78
N ILE A 9 -41.12 -0.36 -14.84
CA ILE A 9 -40.03 -1.30 -15.10
C ILE A 9 -38.73 -0.55 -15.46
N ILE A 10 -38.80 0.54 -16.24
CA ILE A 10 -37.61 1.34 -16.59
C ILE A 10 -37.05 2.06 -15.35
N ALA A 11 -37.92 2.54 -14.46
CA ALA A 11 -37.47 3.18 -13.22
C ALA A 11 -36.78 2.21 -12.24
N ALA A 12 -37.25 0.95 -12.20
CA ALA A 12 -36.63 -0.08 -11.34
C ALA A 12 -35.30 -0.58 -11.88
N LEU A 13 -35.10 -0.62 -13.21
CA LEU A 13 -33.82 -0.99 -13.82
C LEU A 13 -32.74 0.11 -13.70
N ALA A 14 -33.15 1.39 -13.69
CA ALA A 14 -32.22 2.51 -13.53
C ALA A 14 -31.62 2.61 -12.12
N LEU A 15 -32.32 2.10 -11.10
CA LEU A 15 -31.85 2.14 -9.72
C LEU A 15 -30.87 1.03 -9.37
N ALA A 16 -30.82 -0.04 -10.17
CA ALA A 16 -29.91 -1.19 -9.97
C ALA A 16 -28.49 -0.95 -10.50
N CYS A 17 -28.26 0.10 -11.28
CA CYS A 17 -26.94 0.40 -11.88
C CYS A 17 -26.07 1.35 -11.07
N LEU A 18 -26.54 1.89 -9.95
CA LEU A 18 -25.80 2.88 -9.14
C LEU A 18 -24.94 2.27 -8.02
N GLY A 19 -24.79 0.96 -7.98
CA GLY A 19 -24.15 0.24 -6.87
C GLY A 19 -22.72 -0.29 -7.13
N ARG A 20 -22.04 0.12 -8.20
CA ARG A 20 -20.63 -0.23 -8.40
C ARG A 20 -19.76 1.02 -8.44
N ILE A 21 -19.68 1.71 -7.31
CA ILE A 21 -18.60 2.67 -7.10
C ILE A 21 -17.33 1.84 -6.96
N ALA A 22 -16.38 2.10 -7.84
CA ALA A 22 -15.07 1.51 -7.83
C ALA A 22 -14.45 1.58 -6.42
N ILE A 23 -14.15 0.41 -5.87
CA ILE A 23 -13.27 0.30 -4.71
C ILE A 23 -11.87 0.49 -5.27
N ALA A 24 -11.47 1.76 -5.44
CA ALA A 24 -10.09 2.10 -5.73
C ALA A 24 -9.25 1.85 -4.47
N ALA A 25 -8.19 1.09 -4.62
CA ALA A 25 -7.06 0.98 -3.72
C ALA A 25 -7.42 1.04 -2.22
N GLN A 26 -8.19 0.09 -1.74
CA GLN A 26 -8.35 -0.10 -0.30
C GLN A 26 -7.25 -1.06 0.17
N GLY A 27 -6.51 -0.65 1.19
CA GLY A 27 -5.56 -1.51 1.88
C GLY A 27 -6.23 -2.79 2.38
N ASN A 28 -5.42 -3.75 2.79
CA ASN A 28 -5.90 -5.03 3.30
C ASN A 28 -6.49 -4.83 4.72
N PRO A 29 -7.82 -4.92 4.94
CA PRO A 29 -8.44 -4.66 6.24
C PRO A 29 -8.04 -5.66 7.32
N GLU A 30 -7.61 -6.86 6.98
CA GLU A 30 -7.08 -7.82 7.94
C GLU A 30 -5.65 -7.44 8.34
N ALA A 31 -4.83 -7.04 7.38
CA ALA A 31 -3.50 -6.52 7.65
C ALA A 31 -3.56 -5.23 8.50
N ALA A 32 -4.56 -4.38 8.29
CA ALA A 32 -4.74 -3.15 9.08
C ALA A 32 -4.88 -3.39 10.59
N LYS A 33 -5.31 -4.57 11.00
CA LYS A 33 -5.46 -4.96 12.42
C LYS A 33 -4.14 -5.40 13.04
N VAL A 34 -3.13 -5.71 12.22
CA VAL A 34 -1.83 -6.22 12.69
C VAL A 34 -1.00 -5.06 13.20
N LYS A 35 -0.58 -5.13 14.45
CA LYS A 35 0.33 -4.16 15.05
C LYS A 35 1.77 -4.61 14.83
N ASN A 36 2.66 -3.64 14.63
CA ASN A 36 4.08 -3.92 14.57
C ASN A 36 4.57 -4.53 15.90
N PRO A 37 5.05 -5.79 15.92
CA PRO A 37 5.56 -6.42 17.14
C PRO A 37 6.96 -5.92 17.51
N VAL A 38 7.66 -5.21 16.62
CA VAL A 38 9.00 -4.69 16.84
C VAL A 38 8.93 -3.25 17.31
N THR A 39 9.38 -3.00 18.52
CA THR A 39 9.43 -1.64 19.06
C THR A 39 10.33 -0.75 18.21
N ALA A 40 9.88 0.48 17.93
CA ALA A 40 10.63 1.47 17.16
C ALA A 40 11.76 2.08 18.00
N THR A 41 12.81 1.32 18.23
CA THR A 41 14.05 1.81 18.89
C THR A 41 14.99 2.40 17.83
N PRO A 42 15.98 3.21 18.24
CA PRO A 42 17.02 3.71 17.33
C PRO A 42 17.72 2.58 16.56
N GLU A 43 17.92 1.42 17.18
CA GLU A 43 18.56 0.25 16.57
C GLU A 43 17.65 -0.38 15.51
N SER A 44 16.35 -0.51 15.79
CA SER A 44 15.36 -1.01 14.83
C SER A 44 15.27 -0.08 13.62
N VAL A 45 15.20 1.22 13.84
CA VAL A 45 15.17 2.24 12.78
C VAL A 45 16.45 2.20 11.94
N ALA A 46 17.61 2.06 12.56
CA ALA A 46 18.90 1.95 11.86
C ALA A 46 18.98 0.67 11.01
N ALA A 47 18.52 -0.46 11.55
CA ALA A 47 18.44 -1.72 10.81
C ALA A 47 17.50 -1.61 9.60
N GLY A 48 16.31 -1.03 9.80
CA GLY A 48 15.35 -0.76 8.73
C GLY A 48 15.92 0.15 7.64
N LYS A 49 16.63 1.22 8.04
CA LYS A 49 17.31 2.11 7.10
C LYS A 49 18.34 1.37 6.24
N GLN A 50 19.13 0.49 6.85
CA GLN A 50 20.14 -0.28 6.12
C GLN A 50 19.49 -1.18 5.06
N ILE A 51 18.43 -1.89 5.43
CA ILE A 51 17.67 -2.75 4.50
C ILE A 51 17.03 -1.91 3.40
N PHE A 52 16.37 -0.81 3.76
CA PHE A 52 15.76 0.11 2.82
C PHE A 52 16.75 0.60 1.77
N THR A 53 17.92 1.06 2.21
CA THR A 53 18.98 1.56 1.32
C THR A 53 19.46 0.49 0.34
N GLN A 54 19.54 -0.77 0.78
CA GLN A 54 20.06 -1.85 -0.04
C GLN A 54 19.02 -2.47 -0.98
N LYS A 55 17.75 -2.46 -0.61
CA LYS A 55 16.71 -3.25 -1.26
C LYS A 55 15.57 -2.43 -1.84
N CYS A 56 15.27 -1.27 -1.26
CA CYS A 56 14.07 -0.50 -1.57
C CYS A 56 14.39 0.80 -2.32
N ALA A 57 15.52 1.44 -1.99
CA ALA A 57 15.87 2.77 -2.48
C ALA A 57 16.00 2.86 -4.01
N THR A 58 16.36 1.78 -4.69
CA THR A 58 16.45 1.76 -6.16
C THR A 58 15.12 2.12 -6.82
N CYS A 59 13.99 1.71 -6.23
CA CYS A 59 12.66 2.01 -6.75
C CYS A 59 12.02 3.21 -6.04
N HIS A 60 12.19 3.31 -4.71
CA HIS A 60 11.48 4.29 -3.89
C HIS A 60 12.26 5.58 -3.62
N GLY A 61 13.46 5.72 -4.19
CA GLY A 61 14.36 6.85 -3.89
C GLY A 61 15.11 6.69 -2.58
N SER A 62 16.24 7.40 -2.44
CA SER A 62 17.15 7.24 -1.29
C SER A 62 16.53 7.69 0.05
N ASN A 63 15.52 8.57 -0.02
CA ASN A 63 14.81 9.09 1.15
C ASN A 63 13.32 8.68 1.12
N GLY A 64 12.92 7.71 0.30
CA GLY A 64 11.54 7.27 0.18
C GLY A 64 10.63 8.23 -0.58
N GLU A 65 11.18 9.18 -1.31
CA GLU A 65 10.45 10.20 -2.06
C GLU A 65 9.69 9.66 -3.28
N GLY A 66 9.95 8.41 -3.64
CA GLY A 66 9.41 7.82 -4.87
C GLY A 66 10.07 8.35 -6.13
N GLY A 67 9.39 8.16 -7.25
CA GLY A 67 9.75 8.82 -8.49
C GLY A 67 10.66 8.03 -9.42
N PRO A 68 11.31 8.71 -10.38
CA PRO A 68 11.80 8.11 -11.63
C PRO A 68 13.13 7.36 -11.49
N GLY A 69 13.40 6.75 -10.35
CA GLY A 69 14.65 6.00 -10.13
C GLY A 69 14.81 4.74 -10.97
N ASN A 70 13.76 4.35 -11.69
CA ASN A 70 13.75 3.21 -12.61
C ASN A 70 12.66 3.39 -13.67
N ASP A 71 12.68 2.53 -14.69
CA ASP A 71 11.72 2.55 -15.80
C ASP A 71 10.35 1.93 -15.44
N LEU A 72 9.98 1.85 -14.15
CA LEU A 72 8.71 1.31 -13.73
C LEU A 72 7.54 2.21 -14.17
N ILE A 73 6.51 1.59 -14.71
CA ILE A 73 5.26 2.25 -15.09
C ILE A 73 4.10 1.47 -14.44
N PRO A 74 3.40 2.10 -13.49
CA PRO A 74 3.64 3.42 -12.90
C PRO A 74 4.93 3.48 -12.08
N ALA A 75 5.48 4.69 -11.92
CA ALA A 75 6.63 4.92 -11.03
C ALA A 75 6.28 4.56 -9.58
N ALA A 76 7.29 4.13 -8.80
CA ALA A 76 7.08 3.83 -7.38
C ALA A 76 6.55 5.09 -6.64
N PRO A 77 5.49 4.95 -5.82
CA PRO A 77 4.93 6.07 -5.09
C PRO A 77 5.88 6.58 -4.01
N SER A 78 5.67 7.82 -3.59
CA SER A 78 6.31 8.37 -2.39
C SER A 78 5.87 7.57 -1.15
N LEU A 79 6.82 7.32 -0.26
CA LEU A 79 6.60 6.67 1.03
C LEU A 79 6.73 7.65 2.21
N VAL A 80 6.89 8.95 1.91
CA VAL A 80 7.10 10.00 2.90
C VAL A 80 6.00 11.04 2.93
N ASP A 81 5.02 10.95 2.02
CA ASP A 81 3.83 11.80 2.03
C ASP A 81 2.63 11.09 2.68
N GLU A 82 1.49 11.76 2.69
CA GLU A 82 0.26 11.23 3.32
C GLU A 82 -0.55 10.30 2.41
N LYS A 83 -0.13 10.10 1.16
CA LYS A 83 -0.87 9.32 0.18
C LYS A 83 -0.31 7.91 0.10
N TRP A 84 -1.05 6.98 0.65
CA TRP A 84 -0.74 5.56 0.61
C TRP A 84 -1.74 4.81 -0.26
N ASP A 85 -1.30 4.26 -1.36
CA ASP A 85 -2.19 3.61 -2.34
C ASP A 85 -2.74 2.25 -1.84
N HIS A 86 -2.04 1.59 -0.91
CA HIS A 86 -2.37 0.25 -0.44
C HIS A 86 -2.60 0.17 1.07
N GLY A 87 -3.08 1.27 1.67
CA GLY A 87 -3.27 1.39 3.10
C GLY A 87 -2.05 1.96 3.82
N SER A 88 -2.29 2.57 4.97
CA SER A 88 -1.29 3.37 5.68
C SER A 88 -0.98 2.87 7.11
N THR A 89 -1.60 1.79 7.56
CA THR A 89 -1.27 1.19 8.85
C THR A 89 0.03 0.40 8.77
N ASP A 90 0.69 0.19 9.91
CA ASP A 90 1.93 -0.60 9.96
C ASP A 90 1.75 -2.01 9.37
N GLY A 91 0.61 -2.64 9.68
CA GLY A 91 0.30 -3.97 9.17
C GLY A 91 0.06 -3.99 7.67
N GLU A 92 -0.57 -2.96 7.09
CA GLU A 92 -0.77 -2.86 5.65
C GLU A 92 0.55 -2.61 4.92
N ILE A 93 1.42 -1.76 5.46
CA ILE A 93 2.76 -1.54 4.90
C ILE A 93 3.58 -2.83 4.96
N PHE A 94 3.54 -3.54 6.08
CA PHE A 94 4.18 -4.85 6.21
C PHE A 94 3.64 -5.86 5.21
N ASP A 95 2.32 -5.92 5.01
CA ASP A 95 1.67 -6.82 4.06
C ASP A 95 2.13 -6.57 2.62
N VAL A 96 2.22 -5.29 2.22
CA VAL A 96 2.75 -4.88 0.91
C VAL A 96 4.23 -5.30 0.75
N ILE A 97 5.06 -5.11 1.77
CA ILE A 97 6.46 -5.55 1.72
C ILE A 97 6.52 -7.07 1.61
N LYS A 98 5.76 -7.79 2.42
CA LYS A 98 5.78 -9.25 2.47
C LYS A 98 5.29 -9.89 1.18
N ASN A 99 4.16 -9.44 0.66
CA ASN A 99 3.41 -10.09 -0.41
C ASN A 99 3.52 -9.40 -1.78
N GLY A 100 4.12 -8.21 -1.83
CA GLY A 100 4.14 -7.39 -3.04
C GLY A 100 2.77 -6.82 -3.39
N VAL A 101 2.67 -6.21 -4.57
CA VAL A 101 1.42 -5.63 -5.10
C VAL A 101 1.01 -6.35 -6.38
N PRO A 102 0.06 -7.30 -6.32
CA PRO A 102 -0.47 -7.96 -7.50
C PRO A 102 -1.39 -7.00 -8.30
N PRO A 103 -1.68 -7.27 -9.61
CA PRO A 103 -1.20 -8.46 -10.36
C PRO A 103 0.19 -8.28 -10.96
N ASP A 104 0.64 -7.06 -11.19
CA ASP A 104 1.84 -6.77 -12.00
C ASP A 104 3.15 -7.00 -11.23
N LEU A 105 3.07 -7.02 -9.89
CA LEU A 105 4.21 -7.22 -8.99
C LEU A 105 5.41 -6.28 -9.27
N ASN A 106 5.15 -5.05 -9.72
CA ASN A 106 6.17 -4.01 -9.79
C ASN A 106 6.80 -3.78 -8.41
N MET A 107 5.99 -3.83 -7.35
CA MET A 107 6.46 -4.06 -5.99
C MET A 107 6.48 -5.57 -5.74
N ILE A 108 7.67 -6.17 -5.81
CA ILE A 108 7.85 -7.62 -5.63
C ILE A 108 7.66 -8.04 -4.17
N PRO A 109 7.29 -9.30 -3.91
CA PRO A 109 7.24 -9.84 -2.54
C PRO A 109 8.64 -10.07 -1.98
N TRP A 110 8.83 -9.78 -0.70
CA TRP A 110 10.10 -9.92 0.00
C TRP A 110 10.11 -11.07 1.03
N ALA A 111 9.02 -11.82 1.16
CA ALA A 111 8.88 -12.90 2.14
C ALA A 111 10.00 -13.97 2.06
N ASP A 112 10.48 -14.26 0.84
CA ASP A 112 11.52 -15.28 0.62
C ASP A 112 12.94 -14.78 0.87
N THR A 113 13.15 -13.47 0.98
CA THR A 113 14.48 -12.86 1.07
C THR A 113 14.74 -12.09 2.37
N LEU A 114 13.67 -11.64 3.05
CA LEU A 114 13.74 -10.92 4.31
C LEU A 114 13.00 -11.68 5.40
N LYS A 115 13.56 -11.68 6.61
CA LYS A 115 12.85 -12.15 7.80
C LYS A 115 11.72 -11.18 8.16
N GLU A 116 10.70 -11.67 8.85
CA GLU A 116 9.59 -10.80 9.29
C GLU A 116 10.09 -9.63 10.17
N THR A 117 11.04 -9.90 11.07
CA THR A 117 11.65 -8.85 11.88
C THR A 117 12.32 -7.76 11.04
N ASP A 118 12.97 -8.14 9.94
CA ASP A 118 13.62 -7.20 9.02
C ASP A 118 12.60 -6.31 8.31
N MET A 119 11.50 -6.90 7.85
CA MET A 119 10.39 -6.15 7.24
C MET A 119 9.75 -5.18 8.24
N TRP A 120 9.55 -5.58 9.50
CA TRP A 120 9.06 -4.71 10.56
C TRP A 120 10.04 -3.58 10.91
N ASN A 121 11.34 -3.83 10.87
CA ASN A 121 12.35 -2.79 11.00
C ASN A 121 12.25 -1.76 9.86
N VAL A 122 11.97 -2.21 8.63
CA VAL A 122 11.72 -1.29 7.50
C VAL A 122 10.49 -0.43 7.76
N VAL A 123 9.40 -1.00 8.29
CA VAL A 123 8.20 -0.23 8.69
C VAL A 123 8.58 0.85 9.72
N ASN A 124 9.36 0.51 10.75
CA ASN A 124 9.83 1.47 11.75
C ASN A 124 10.68 2.59 11.13
N TYR A 125 11.54 2.26 10.16
CA TYR A 125 12.30 3.27 9.43
C TYR A 125 11.38 4.19 8.61
N LEU A 126 10.42 3.66 7.85
CA LEU A 126 9.47 4.45 7.07
C LEU A 126 8.71 5.42 7.96
N ARG A 127 8.25 4.99 9.13
CA ARG A 127 7.59 5.87 10.12
C ARG A 127 8.51 6.98 10.62
N SER A 128 9.81 6.73 10.70
CA SER A 128 10.78 7.74 11.16
C SER A 128 11.04 8.85 10.14
N ILE A 129 10.82 8.58 8.85
CA ILE A 129 11.04 9.54 7.75
C ILE A 129 9.77 10.15 7.19
N GLU A 130 8.59 9.64 7.60
CA GLU A 130 7.29 10.16 7.20
C GLU A 130 7.16 11.63 7.59
N LYS A 131 6.74 12.47 6.64
CA LYS A 131 6.50 13.89 6.89
C LYS A 131 5.23 14.03 7.73
N LYS A 132 5.41 14.38 8.99
CA LYS A 132 4.30 14.75 9.88
C LYS A 132 3.79 16.15 9.53
N LYS A 133 2.48 16.33 9.54
CA LYS A 133 1.86 17.65 9.50
C LYS A 133 2.20 18.46 10.73
#